data_440b5742ec94d8eb898acec9d53c0059
#
_entry.id   440b5742ec94d8eb898acec9d53c0059
#
_cell.length_a   1.000
_cell.length_b   1.000
_cell.length_c   1.000
_cell.angle_alpha   90.00
_cell.angle_beta   90.00
_cell.angle_gamma   90.00
#
_symmetry.space_group_name_H-M   'P 1'
#
loop_
_entity.id
_entity.type
_entity.pdbx_description
1 polymer ?
#
loop_
_entity_poly.entity_id
_entity_poly.type
_entity_poly.pdbx_seq_one_letter_code
_entity_poly.pdbx_strand_id
1 'polypeptide(L)'
;MALIATAQHDEQVTVEGKYRPKVNKVNKLQLTPETPQPSYAYPSTEVNPKEAKQKFALDLEKIAPTGFAAKKDQLVTPTKNFLMAGLGTRLSPVFLYKHNSMLTKTLGLGVGIKHNSSWLNIKDYAPSSYMNNAFDVNLTTSKFDGIQLDGGVFYKNDMVHYYGVNLAEMPLTDEQIEQYCPRQTYNTIGGHLGIASTSTRVGELSHSGNLDYQYTFDRFGAKEHFVGLEYGLGYTQNWWGDKNHPQKVGLDLGFQYDGFTATEELANRIFFKVNPFFEMKDEFYRLHLGIRLDGTTTIVPEDKFLAIRPDVSGSLFVLDKKLEFYAGLKGGRKLVRFSEVVEENPFLYTQFLPNHSFSVFLAENVKLGFEGGIRTNIAEIVDLHLGVRYRHTENDPFYVLKYDFVDNAVICNRFDLLYDETKTVSVLADMRVKLRNSLTADLGFAYNSCKPTNEEYAWYRPTMEGKLKLTYDFNDKLAFNTTLLYQGGRYALIQSDFGSNWIGWGPEKLKDVFDLSLGADYKVNDQITAFVLLDNVAHQKYQLYYNYPVTGIQFFAGVKLRF
;
A
#
# COMPACT_ATOMS: atom_id res chain seq x y z
N MET A 1 0.59 -32.23 60.49
CA MET A 1 1.19 -32.80 59.29
C MET A 1 2.04 -31.72 58.60
N ALA A 2 3.33 -31.81 58.75
CA ALA A 2 4.28 -30.85 58.22
C ALA A 2 4.67 -31.25 56.79
N LEU A 3 4.53 -30.34 55.82
CA LEU A 3 5.08 -30.48 54.47
C LEU A 3 6.44 -29.83 54.42
N ILE A 4 7.44 -30.60 54.16
CA ILE A 4 8.85 -30.22 53.98
C ILE A 4 8.97 -29.70 52.55
N ALA A 5 9.40 -28.45 52.39
CA ALA A 5 9.82 -27.88 51.12
C ALA A 5 11.33 -28.10 50.98
N THR A 6 11.74 -28.84 49.98
CA THR A 6 13.15 -29.00 49.59
C THR A 6 13.55 -27.81 48.71
N ALA A 7 14.52 -27.05 49.18
CA ALA A 7 15.16 -25.98 48.41
C ALA A 7 16.14 -26.62 47.40
N GLN A 8 15.99 -26.25 46.11
CA GLN A 8 16.95 -26.55 45.07
C GLN A 8 18.09 -25.53 45.13
N HIS A 9 19.31 -26.02 45.24
CA HIS A 9 20.52 -25.22 45.19
C HIS A 9 20.88 -24.96 43.71
N ASP A 10 20.84 -23.70 43.28
CA ASP A 10 21.39 -23.30 42.00
C ASP A 10 22.90 -23.02 42.19
N GLU A 11 23.73 -23.84 41.58
CA GLU A 11 25.15 -23.55 41.42
C GLU A 11 25.34 -22.57 40.23
N GLN A 12 25.69 -21.34 40.54
CA GLN A 12 26.14 -20.37 39.54
C GLN A 12 27.59 -20.65 39.19
N VAL A 13 27.84 -21.21 38.00
CA VAL A 13 29.18 -21.30 37.43
C VAL A 13 29.51 -20.00 36.70
N THR A 14 30.34 -19.19 37.29
CA THR A 14 30.90 -17.97 36.65
C THR A 14 32.11 -18.37 35.82
N VAL A 15 31.98 -18.35 34.48
CA VAL A 15 33.10 -18.54 33.55
C VAL A 15 33.68 -17.20 33.19
N GLU A 16 34.79 -16.81 33.79
CA GLU A 16 35.58 -15.64 33.35
C GLU A 16 36.46 -16.00 32.15
N GLY A 17 36.00 -15.70 30.96
CA GLY A 17 36.77 -15.78 29.74
C GLY A 17 37.50 -14.46 29.48
N LYS A 18 38.83 -14.37 29.73
CA LYS A 18 39.65 -13.24 29.27
C LYS A 18 39.84 -13.31 27.75
N TYR A 19 38.95 -12.66 27.00
CA TYR A 19 39.15 -12.46 25.57
C TYR A 19 40.13 -11.32 25.32
N ARG A 20 41.30 -11.63 24.72
CA ARG A 20 42.23 -10.63 24.17
C ARG A 20 42.01 -10.56 22.65
N PRO A 21 41.37 -9.50 22.12
CA PRO A 21 41.23 -9.37 20.68
C PRO A 21 42.62 -9.10 20.05
N LYS A 22 43.07 -10.02 19.19
CA LYS A 22 44.18 -9.75 18.27
C LYS A 22 43.57 -9.01 17.06
N VAL A 23 43.87 -7.73 16.96
CA VAL A 23 43.58 -6.94 15.77
C VAL A 23 44.54 -7.36 14.67
N ASN A 24 44.12 -8.24 13.78
CA ASN A 24 44.82 -8.42 12.52
C ASN A 24 44.51 -7.22 11.65
N LYS A 25 45.53 -6.49 11.20
CA LYS A 25 45.38 -5.48 10.17
C LYS A 25 44.94 -6.16 8.89
N VAL A 26 43.63 -6.24 8.68
CA VAL A 26 43.05 -6.60 7.38
C VAL A 26 43.17 -5.35 6.50
N ASN A 27 43.90 -5.45 5.40
CA ASN A 27 43.86 -4.42 4.37
C ASN A 27 42.40 -4.18 3.98
N LYS A 28 41.99 -2.91 4.02
CA LYS A 28 40.66 -2.53 3.52
C LYS A 28 40.52 -3.01 2.09
N LEU A 29 39.76 -4.09 1.87
CA LEU A 29 39.20 -4.38 0.58
C LEU A 29 38.32 -3.18 0.24
N GLN A 30 38.73 -2.39 -0.74
CA GLN A 30 37.87 -1.39 -1.35
C GLN A 30 36.84 -2.16 -2.20
N LEU A 31 35.77 -2.62 -1.54
CA LEU A 31 34.58 -3.07 -2.25
C LEU A 31 33.92 -1.80 -2.80
N THR A 32 33.93 -1.68 -4.09
CA THR A 32 33.10 -0.72 -4.82
C THR A 32 31.66 -1.15 -4.59
N PRO A 33 30.78 -0.37 -3.95
CA PRO A 33 29.38 -0.69 -3.94
C PRO A 33 28.90 -0.60 -5.39
N GLU A 34 28.51 -1.73 -5.97
CA GLU A 34 27.71 -1.68 -7.18
C GLU A 34 26.43 -0.96 -6.78
N THR A 35 26.15 0.15 -7.46
CA THR A 35 24.84 0.78 -7.40
C THR A 35 23.83 -0.33 -7.65
N PRO A 36 22.83 -0.55 -6.77
CA PRO A 36 21.77 -1.45 -7.08
C PRO A 36 21.23 -0.95 -8.42
N GLN A 37 21.35 -1.78 -9.47
CA GLN A 37 20.61 -1.51 -10.69
C GLN A 37 19.20 -1.25 -10.22
N PRO A 38 18.55 -0.17 -10.66
CA PRO A 38 17.17 0.09 -10.25
C PRO A 38 16.46 -1.23 -10.42
N SER A 39 15.98 -1.79 -9.31
CA SER A 39 15.24 -3.04 -9.36
C SER A 39 14.04 -2.67 -10.21
N TYR A 40 14.11 -3.02 -11.47
CA TYR A 40 13.00 -2.82 -12.37
C TYR A 40 11.87 -3.54 -11.71
N ALA A 41 10.87 -2.76 -11.24
CA ALA A 41 9.64 -3.35 -10.79
C ALA A 41 9.15 -4.14 -11.99
N TYR A 42 9.39 -5.44 -11.95
CA TYR A 42 8.96 -6.28 -13.05
C TYR A 42 7.45 -6.16 -13.14
N PRO A 43 6.92 -5.93 -14.33
CA PRO A 43 5.49 -5.71 -14.52
C PRO A 43 4.61 -6.88 -14.14
N SER A 44 5.16 -8.02 -13.73
CA SER A 44 4.39 -9.12 -13.16
C SER A 44 3.48 -8.68 -12.00
N THR A 45 3.92 -7.71 -11.19
CA THR A 45 3.06 -7.11 -10.15
C THR A 45 2.02 -6.15 -10.71
N GLU A 46 2.27 -5.58 -11.90
CA GLU A 46 1.35 -4.63 -12.54
C GLU A 46 0.32 -5.30 -13.47
N VAL A 47 0.59 -6.55 -13.88
CA VAL A 47 -0.29 -7.33 -14.75
C VAL A 47 -1.41 -8.03 -13.99
N ASN A 48 -1.25 -8.27 -12.69
CA ASN A 48 -2.25 -8.92 -11.87
C ASN A 48 -3.22 -7.88 -11.30
N PRO A 49 -4.48 -7.79 -11.78
CA PRO A 49 -5.45 -6.83 -11.27
C PRO A 49 -5.78 -7.04 -9.79
N LYS A 50 -5.49 -8.21 -9.26
CA LYS A 50 -5.60 -8.52 -7.84
C LYS A 50 -4.55 -7.80 -7.00
N GLU A 51 -3.33 -7.62 -7.54
CA GLU A 51 -2.26 -6.90 -6.84
C GLU A 51 -2.41 -5.38 -6.92
N ALA A 52 -2.93 -4.85 -8.05
CA ALA A 52 -3.14 -3.43 -8.25
C ALA A 52 -4.16 -2.84 -7.26
N LYS A 53 -5.06 -3.68 -6.71
CA LYS A 53 -6.12 -3.27 -5.78
C LYS A 53 -5.85 -3.64 -4.33
N GLN A 54 -4.90 -4.54 -4.08
CA GLN A 54 -4.49 -4.86 -2.72
C GLN A 54 -3.35 -3.94 -2.29
N LYS A 55 -3.70 -2.86 -1.62
CA LYS A 55 -2.78 -2.26 -0.67
C LYS A 55 -2.68 -3.28 0.48
N PHE A 56 -1.73 -4.22 0.38
CA PHE A 56 -1.32 -4.90 1.58
C PHE A 56 -1.04 -3.82 2.62
N ALA A 57 -1.55 -3.99 3.84
CA ALA A 57 -1.26 -3.11 4.96
C ALA A 57 0.23 -3.13 5.37
N LEU A 58 1.05 -3.84 4.62
CA LEU A 58 2.49 -3.67 4.53
C LEU A 58 2.74 -2.29 3.89
N ASP A 59 2.56 -1.27 4.72
CA ASP A 59 3.11 0.05 4.47
C ASP A 59 4.64 -0.13 4.59
N LEU A 60 5.24 -0.63 3.51
CA LEU A 60 6.68 -0.62 3.34
C LEU A 60 7.04 0.86 3.24
N GLU A 61 7.21 1.51 4.39
CA GLU A 61 7.97 2.76 4.42
C GLU A 61 9.21 2.48 3.59
N LYS A 62 9.31 3.16 2.46
CA LYS A 62 10.47 3.07 1.58
C LYS A 62 11.68 3.14 2.49
N ILE A 63 12.43 2.06 2.61
CA ILE A 63 13.73 2.11 3.28
C ILE A 63 14.50 3.14 2.48
N ALA A 64 14.52 4.38 2.96
CA ALA A 64 15.27 5.44 2.31
C ALA A 64 16.72 4.99 2.39
N PRO A 65 17.40 4.74 1.26
CA PRO A 65 18.80 4.35 1.31
C PRO A 65 19.53 5.48 2.03
N THR A 66 20.09 5.19 3.20
CA THR A 66 21.02 6.09 3.87
C THR A 66 22.14 6.34 2.88
N GLY A 67 22.30 7.60 2.47
CA GLY A 67 23.18 7.99 1.38
C GLY A 67 24.60 7.50 1.61
N PHE A 68 25.00 6.48 0.86
CA PHE A 68 26.39 6.12 0.69
C PHE A 68 27.01 7.08 -0.34
N ALA A 69 28.21 7.57 -0.07
CA ALA A 69 28.97 8.33 -1.06
C ALA A 69 29.20 7.44 -2.29
N ALA A 70 28.41 7.66 -3.32
CA ALA A 70 28.51 6.93 -4.56
C ALA A 70 29.89 7.20 -5.18
N LYS A 71 30.66 6.14 -5.44
CA LYS A 71 31.75 6.19 -6.42
C LYS A 71 31.11 6.62 -7.74
N LYS A 72 31.79 7.49 -8.50
CA LYS A 72 31.37 7.86 -9.85
C LYS A 72 31.31 6.58 -10.71
N ASP A 73 30.14 5.95 -10.74
CA ASP A 73 29.87 4.92 -11.73
C ASP A 73 29.73 5.60 -13.10
N GLN A 74 30.13 4.89 -14.15
CA GLN A 74 29.84 5.33 -15.50
C GLN A 74 28.33 5.50 -15.59
N LEU A 75 27.88 6.75 -15.78
CA LEU A 75 26.48 7.09 -15.98
C LEU A 75 25.98 6.32 -17.18
N VAL A 76 25.35 5.17 -16.95
CA VAL A 76 24.53 4.54 -17.96
C VAL A 76 23.44 5.55 -18.28
N THR A 77 23.41 6.07 -19.49
CA THR A 77 22.37 7.00 -19.93
C THR A 77 21.04 6.29 -19.77
N PRO A 78 20.16 6.72 -18.84
CA PRO A 78 18.89 6.04 -18.66
C PRO A 78 18.10 6.16 -19.96
N THR A 79 17.55 5.05 -20.42
CA THR A 79 16.66 5.05 -21.59
C THR A 79 15.46 5.94 -21.30
N LYS A 80 15.09 6.80 -22.24
CA LYS A 80 14.00 7.76 -22.05
C LYS A 80 12.64 7.10 -22.08
N ASN A 81 12.53 6.00 -22.80
CA ASN A 81 11.27 5.32 -23.05
C ASN A 81 11.34 3.86 -22.59
N PHE A 82 10.28 3.44 -21.95
CA PHE A 82 10.00 2.04 -21.64
C PHE A 82 8.60 1.69 -22.16
N LEU A 83 8.50 0.63 -22.95
CA LEU A 83 7.23 0.10 -23.42
C LEU A 83 7.17 -1.40 -23.10
N MET A 84 6.06 -1.85 -22.55
CA MET A 84 5.73 -3.25 -22.40
C MET A 84 4.38 -3.50 -23.05
N ALA A 85 4.32 -4.51 -23.90
CA ALA A 85 3.08 -4.97 -24.49
C ALA A 85 3.03 -6.51 -24.46
N GLY A 86 1.89 -7.04 -24.08
CA GLY A 86 1.68 -8.48 -23.96
C GLY A 86 0.22 -8.86 -24.10
N LEU A 87 0.00 -10.14 -24.32
CA LEU A 87 -1.33 -10.75 -24.39
C LEU A 87 -1.37 -11.98 -23.50
N GLY A 88 -2.43 -12.06 -22.70
CA GLY A 88 -2.68 -13.21 -21.86
C GLY A 88 -3.80 -14.11 -22.39
N THR A 89 -3.87 -15.32 -21.82
CA THR A 89 -5.06 -16.16 -21.94
C THR A 89 -6.29 -15.35 -21.51
N ARG A 90 -7.50 -15.72 -21.97
CA ARG A 90 -8.75 -15.01 -21.75
C ARG A 90 -8.83 -13.65 -22.46
N LEU A 91 -8.07 -13.47 -23.56
CA LEU A 91 -7.98 -12.21 -24.30
C LEU A 91 -7.65 -11.05 -23.33
N SER A 92 -6.54 -11.18 -22.60
CA SER A 92 -6.12 -10.23 -21.57
C SER A 92 -4.92 -9.42 -22.06
N PRO A 93 -5.13 -8.35 -22.88
CA PRO A 93 -4.05 -7.45 -23.28
C PRO A 93 -3.52 -6.65 -22.08
N VAL A 94 -2.21 -6.49 -22.07
CA VAL A 94 -1.49 -5.63 -21.13
C VAL A 94 -0.59 -4.69 -21.88
N PHE A 95 -0.60 -3.42 -21.47
CA PHE A 95 0.21 -2.38 -22.07
C PHE A 95 0.69 -1.41 -21.01
N LEU A 96 1.98 -1.08 -21.01
CA LEU A 96 2.59 -0.07 -20.17
C LEU A 96 3.59 0.73 -21.01
N TYR A 97 3.41 2.04 -21.04
CA TYR A 97 4.37 2.98 -21.62
C TYR A 97 4.78 3.99 -20.55
N LYS A 98 6.08 4.23 -20.44
CA LYS A 98 6.65 5.28 -19.58
C LYS A 98 7.69 6.06 -20.39
N HIS A 99 7.56 7.37 -20.36
CA HIS A 99 8.52 8.31 -20.90
C HIS A 99 9.04 9.22 -19.80
N ASN A 100 10.36 9.37 -19.72
CA ASN A 100 11.01 10.34 -18.84
C ASN A 100 12.13 11.03 -19.59
N SER A 101 12.08 12.34 -19.70
CA SER A 101 13.10 13.13 -20.36
C SER A 101 13.28 14.51 -19.74
N MET A 102 14.48 15.04 -19.86
CA MET A 102 14.74 16.44 -19.59
C MET A 102 14.46 17.23 -20.86
N LEU A 103 13.44 18.09 -20.86
CA LEU A 103 13.11 19.00 -21.96
C LEU A 103 14.14 20.14 -22.04
N THR A 104 14.60 20.59 -20.85
CA THR A 104 15.69 21.53 -20.71
C THR A 104 16.62 21.07 -19.59
N LYS A 105 17.68 21.82 -19.26
CA LYS A 105 18.57 21.49 -18.13
C LYS A 105 17.84 21.46 -16.77
N THR A 106 16.70 22.13 -16.68
CA THR A 106 15.96 22.32 -15.43
C THR A 106 14.51 21.84 -15.49
N LEU A 107 14.01 21.43 -16.63
CA LEU A 107 12.63 20.99 -16.82
C LEU A 107 12.60 19.53 -17.26
N GLY A 108 12.04 18.67 -16.41
CA GLY A 108 11.76 17.27 -16.67
C GLY A 108 10.31 17.03 -17.05
N LEU A 109 10.08 16.08 -17.95
CA LEU A 109 8.76 15.58 -18.37
C LEU A 109 8.68 14.09 -18.12
N GLY A 110 7.62 13.67 -17.45
CA GLY A 110 7.21 12.26 -17.32
C GLY A 110 5.85 12.05 -17.98
N VAL A 111 5.69 10.93 -18.69
CA VAL A 111 4.40 10.49 -19.25
C VAL A 111 4.23 9.00 -18.94
N GLY A 112 3.06 8.63 -18.43
CA GLY A 112 2.67 7.25 -18.15
C GLY A 112 1.38 6.88 -18.86
N ILE A 113 1.33 5.66 -19.44
CA ILE A 113 0.11 5.06 -20.00
C ILE A 113 0.07 3.61 -19.56
N LYS A 114 -1.05 3.17 -18.99
CA LYS A 114 -1.26 1.80 -18.56
C LYS A 114 -2.62 1.31 -19.03
N HIS A 115 -2.64 0.08 -19.55
CA HIS A 115 -3.86 -0.66 -19.87
C HIS A 115 -3.72 -2.10 -19.40
N ASN A 116 -4.77 -2.61 -18.78
CA ASN A 116 -4.91 -4.00 -18.37
C ASN A 116 -6.37 -4.39 -18.44
N SER A 117 -6.68 -5.48 -19.12
CA SER A 117 -8.06 -5.95 -19.24
C SER A 117 -8.15 -7.48 -19.34
N SER A 118 -9.33 -8.02 -19.13
CA SER A 118 -9.69 -9.41 -19.42
C SER A 118 -11.11 -9.43 -19.99
N TRP A 119 -11.27 -10.02 -21.18
CA TRP A 119 -12.54 -9.96 -21.93
C TRP A 119 -13.40 -11.21 -21.76
N LEU A 120 -12.79 -12.35 -21.39
CA LEU A 120 -13.53 -13.59 -21.22
C LEU A 120 -14.02 -13.77 -19.78
N ASN A 121 -15.23 -14.26 -19.62
CA ASN A 121 -15.87 -14.46 -18.34
C ASN A 121 -15.31 -15.67 -17.56
N ILE A 122 -15.41 -15.64 -16.24
CA ILE A 122 -15.16 -16.78 -15.37
C ILE A 122 -16.28 -17.80 -15.61
N LYS A 123 -15.91 -19.08 -15.78
CA LYS A 123 -16.87 -20.15 -16.03
C LYS A 123 -17.88 -20.24 -14.89
N ASP A 124 -19.13 -20.45 -15.24
CA ASP A 124 -20.28 -20.61 -14.34
C ASP A 124 -20.67 -19.34 -13.55
N TYR A 125 -20.03 -18.20 -13.79
CA TYR A 125 -20.34 -16.91 -13.16
C TYR A 125 -20.93 -15.91 -14.15
N ALA A 126 -21.63 -14.92 -13.61
CA ALA A 126 -22.10 -13.76 -14.37
C ALA A 126 -20.95 -13.05 -15.10
N PRO A 127 -21.22 -12.16 -16.07
CA PRO A 127 -20.17 -11.45 -16.83
C PRO A 127 -19.11 -10.86 -15.92
N SER A 128 -17.83 -11.24 -16.09
CA SER A 128 -16.72 -10.93 -15.21
C SER A 128 -15.56 -10.23 -15.92
N SER A 129 -15.80 -9.71 -17.13
CA SER A 129 -14.80 -8.91 -17.85
C SER A 129 -14.47 -7.64 -17.07
N TYR A 130 -13.22 -7.19 -17.16
CA TYR A 130 -12.76 -5.97 -16.52
C TYR A 130 -11.77 -5.22 -17.40
N MET A 131 -11.59 -3.94 -17.13
CA MET A 131 -10.62 -3.08 -17.81
C MET A 131 -10.15 -1.99 -16.86
N ASN A 132 -8.83 -1.78 -16.81
CA ASN A 132 -8.19 -0.71 -16.06
C ASN A 132 -7.29 0.10 -17.00
N ASN A 133 -7.54 1.39 -17.08
CA ASN A 133 -6.74 2.35 -17.84
C ASN A 133 -6.20 3.42 -16.91
N ALA A 134 -4.96 3.84 -17.13
CA ALA A 134 -4.40 5.02 -16.48
C ALA A 134 -3.53 5.79 -17.46
N PHE A 135 -3.62 7.10 -17.37
CA PHE A 135 -2.80 8.05 -18.10
C PHE A 135 -2.32 9.13 -17.14
N ASP A 136 -1.03 9.47 -17.18
CA ASP A 136 -0.47 10.55 -16.38
C ASP A 136 0.57 11.35 -17.14
N VAL A 137 0.65 12.64 -16.83
CA VAL A 137 1.69 13.56 -17.29
C VAL A 137 2.19 14.36 -16.11
N ASN A 138 3.51 14.35 -15.91
CA ASN A 138 4.17 15.02 -14.82
C ASN A 138 5.27 15.95 -15.33
N LEU A 139 5.37 17.13 -14.77
CA LEU A 139 6.40 18.12 -15.03
C LEU A 139 7.13 18.44 -13.73
N THR A 140 8.45 18.47 -13.78
CA THR A 140 9.28 18.85 -12.62
C THR A 140 10.27 19.90 -13.06
N THR A 141 10.41 21.00 -12.32
CA THR A 141 11.39 22.03 -12.64
C THR A 141 12.18 22.49 -11.43
N SER A 142 13.48 22.70 -11.64
CA SER A 142 14.42 23.31 -10.70
C SER A 142 14.98 24.63 -11.23
N LYS A 143 14.19 25.35 -12.04
CA LYS A 143 14.60 26.63 -12.64
C LYS A 143 14.85 27.73 -11.60
N PHE A 144 14.13 27.66 -10.48
CA PHE A 144 14.22 28.64 -9.41
C PHE A 144 15.30 28.19 -8.40
N ASP A 145 16.18 29.14 -8.03
CA ASP A 145 17.23 28.82 -7.08
C ASP A 145 16.66 28.43 -5.71
N GLY A 146 17.13 27.32 -5.18
CA GLY A 146 16.66 26.82 -3.88
C GLY A 146 15.26 26.18 -3.88
N ILE A 147 14.54 26.13 -5.03
CA ILE A 147 13.17 25.63 -5.11
C ILE A 147 13.01 24.63 -6.25
N GLN A 148 12.36 23.52 -5.96
CA GLN A 148 11.83 22.58 -6.94
C GLN A 148 10.31 22.71 -7.00
N LEU A 149 9.78 22.76 -8.21
CA LEU A 149 8.35 22.69 -8.46
C LEU A 149 8.05 21.40 -9.24
N ASP A 150 6.96 20.77 -8.91
CA ASP A 150 6.40 19.65 -9.67
C ASP A 150 4.90 19.84 -9.84
N GLY A 151 4.38 19.25 -10.88
CA GLY A 151 2.95 19.26 -11.14
C GLY A 151 2.59 18.20 -12.15
N GLY A 152 1.40 17.67 -12.04
CA GLY A 152 0.93 16.64 -12.94
C GLY A 152 -0.58 16.56 -13.02
N VAL A 153 -1.03 15.89 -14.07
CA VAL A 153 -2.44 15.54 -14.27
C VAL A 153 -2.55 14.06 -14.58
N PHE A 154 -3.63 13.45 -14.16
CA PHE A 154 -3.88 12.03 -14.42
C PHE A 154 -5.35 11.77 -14.71
N TYR A 155 -5.58 10.66 -15.42
CA TYR A 155 -6.89 10.07 -15.64
C TYR A 155 -6.82 8.58 -15.40
N LYS A 156 -7.79 8.04 -14.64
CA LYS A 156 -7.98 6.61 -14.43
C LYS A 156 -9.40 6.22 -14.86
N ASN A 157 -9.53 5.05 -15.46
CA ASN A 157 -10.81 4.46 -15.81
C ASN A 157 -10.78 2.99 -15.44
N ASP A 158 -11.60 2.60 -14.48
CA ASP A 158 -11.74 1.24 -13.99
C ASP A 158 -13.14 0.72 -14.28
N MET A 159 -13.24 -0.35 -15.07
CA MET A 159 -14.47 -1.03 -15.40
C MET A 159 -14.47 -2.43 -14.82
N VAL A 160 -15.53 -2.80 -14.12
CA VAL A 160 -15.77 -4.12 -13.55
C VAL A 160 -17.23 -4.52 -13.74
N HIS A 161 -17.57 -5.78 -13.49
CA HIS A 161 -18.96 -6.24 -13.39
C HIS A 161 -19.23 -6.76 -11.97
N TYR A 162 -20.46 -6.61 -11.51
CA TYR A 162 -20.90 -7.24 -10.26
C TYR A 162 -21.17 -8.75 -10.49
N TYR A 163 -20.11 -9.51 -10.81
CA TYR A 163 -20.20 -10.89 -11.25
C TYR A 163 -20.34 -11.94 -10.13
N GLY A 164 -20.49 -11.50 -8.89
CA GLY A 164 -20.55 -12.37 -7.71
C GLY A 164 -21.80 -13.25 -7.62
N VAL A 165 -22.26 -13.79 -8.74
CA VAL A 165 -23.39 -14.73 -8.84
C VAL A 165 -22.96 -15.95 -9.64
N ASN A 166 -23.07 -17.14 -9.03
CA ASN A 166 -22.84 -18.41 -9.71
C ASN A 166 -24.10 -18.82 -10.47
N LEU A 167 -24.10 -18.66 -11.80
CA LEU A 167 -25.24 -18.95 -12.66
C LEU A 167 -25.56 -20.46 -12.76
N ALA A 168 -24.64 -21.34 -12.39
CA ALA A 168 -24.91 -22.78 -12.32
C ALA A 168 -25.73 -23.15 -11.07
N GLU A 169 -25.61 -22.40 -9.99
CA GLU A 169 -26.38 -22.57 -8.75
C GLU A 169 -27.64 -21.72 -8.73
N MET A 170 -27.57 -20.51 -9.29
CA MET A 170 -28.67 -19.55 -9.41
C MET A 170 -28.82 -19.09 -10.86
N PRO A 171 -29.57 -19.81 -11.69
CA PRO A 171 -29.82 -19.40 -13.06
C PRO A 171 -30.59 -18.07 -13.11
N LEU A 172 -30.07 -17.09 -13.83
CA LEU A 172 -30.70 -15.79 -14.06
C LEU A 172 -31.03 -15.63 -15.56
N THR A 173 -32.11 -14.92 -15.88
CA THR A 173 -32.37 -14.48 -17.25
C THR A 173 -31.42 -13.36 -17.66
N ASP A 174 -31.33 -13.07 -18.96
CA ASP A 174 -30.50 -11.99 -19.47
C ASP A 174 -30.91 -10.63 -18.89
N GLU A 175 -32.19 -10.37 -18.70
CA GLU A 175 -32.73 -9.17 -18.08
C GLU A 175 -32.31 -9.07 -16.58
N GLN A 176 -32.37 -10.20 -15.87
CA GLN A 176 -31.93 -10.27 -14.46
C GLN A 176 -30.43 -10.09 -14.34
N ILE A 177 -29.64 -10.65 -15.27
CA ILE A 177 -28.18 -10.44 -15.31
C ILE A 177 -27.88 -8.95 -15.52
N GLU A 178 -28.54 -8.27 -16.45
CA GLU A 178 -28.34 -6.84 -16.67
C GLU A 178 -28.73 -5.99 -15.45
N GLN A 179 -29.78 -6.38 -14.75
CA GLN A 179 -30.27 -5.68 -13.56
C GLN A 179 -29.38 -5.91 -12.32
N TYR A 180 -29.02 -7.16 -12.02
CA TYR A 180 -28.35 -7.54 -10.76
C TYR A 180 -26.85 -7.69 -10.88
N CYS A 181 -26.32 -7.94 -12.08
CA CYS A 181 -24.89 -8.09 -12.37
C CYS A 181 -24.38 -7.02 -13.36
N PRO A 182 -24.81 -5.75 -13.25
CA PRO A 182 -24.48 -4.72 -14.23
C PRO A 182 -22.99 -4.45 -14.28
N ARG A 183 -22.56 -3.83 -15.37
CA ARG A 183 -21.24 -3.25 -15.50
C ARG A 183 -21.16 -1.97 -14.66
N GLN A 184 -20.09 -1.83 -13.88
CA GLN A 184 -19.72 -0.62 -13.17
C GLN A 184 -18.49 0.01 -13.82
N THR A 185 -18.42 1.33 -13.82
CA THR A 185 -17.27 2.07 -14.36
C THR A 185 -16.99 3.25 -13.46
N TYR A 186 -15.77 3.33 -12.95
CA TYR A 186 -15.25 4.44 -12.18
C TYR A 186 -14.30 5.25 -13.05
N ASN A 187 -14.48 6.56 -13.06
CA ASN A 187 -13.59 7.49 -13.74
C ASN A 187 -13.02 8.46 -12.71
N THR A 188 -11.72 8.65 -12.75
CA THR A 188 -11.03 9.59 -11.87
C THR A 188 -10.14 10.50 -12.70
N ILE A 189 -10.36 11.80 -12.59
CA ILE A 189 -9.52 12.84 -13.17
C ILE A 189 -8.92 13.64 -12.01
N GLY A 190 -7.63 13.89 -12.05
CA GLY A 190 -6.99 14.64 -11.00
C GLY A 190 -5.71 15.33 -11.43
N GLY A 191 -5.17 16.12 -10.53
CA GLY A 191 -3.89 16.78 -10.70
C GLY A 191 -3.29 17.17 -9.36
N HIS A 192 -2.00 17.41 -9.36
CA HIS A 192 -1.26 17.86 -8.20
C HIS A 192 -0.31 19.00 -8.59
N LEU A 193 -0.01 19.83 -7.61
CA LEU A 193 1.04 20.86 -7.68
C LEU A 193 1.89 20.75 -6.42
N GLY A 194 3.19 20.56 -6.60
CA GLY A 194 4.15 20.44 -5.51
C GLY A 194 5.18 21.55 -5.52
N ILE A 195 5.63 21.96 -4.35
CA ILE A 195 6.73 22.88 -4.13
C ILE A 195 7.62 22.35 -3.00
N ALA A 196 8.92 22.35 -3.18
CA ALA A 196 9.85 21.94 -2.14
C ALA A 196 11.15 22.77 -2.18
N SER A 197 11.69 23.08 -1.01
CA SER A 197 13.05 23.61 -0.87
C SER A 197 14.07 22.56 -1.27
N THR A 198 15.02 22.91 -2.11
CA THR A 198 16.12 22.01 -2.51
C THR A 198 17.28 21.99 -1.51
N SER A 199 17.29 22.92 -0.55
CA SER A 199 18.29 23.03 0.50
C SER A 199 17.61 23.08 1.87
N THR A 200 18.23 22.42 2.84
CA THR A 200 17.84 22.44 4.26
C THR A 200 19.07 22.82 5.13
N ARG A 201 19.78 23.86 4.71
CA ARG A 201 20.99 24.30 5.42
C ARG A 201 20.65 24.92 6.76
N VAL A 202 21.64 24.91 7.66
CA VAL A 202 21.55 25.60 8.94
C VAL A 202 21.38 27.10 8.70
N GLY A 203 20.40 27.73 9.36
CA GLY A 203 20.05 29.14 9.20
C GLY A 203 19.07 29.43 8.08
N GLU A 204 18.60 28.40 7.36
CA GLU A 204 17.65 28.56 6.25
C GLU A 204 16.25 28.05 6.63
N LEU A 205 15.24 28.69 6.07
CA LEU A 205 13.86 28.23 6.12
C LEU A 205 13.64 27.22 5.00
N SER A 206 13.19 26.02 5.35
CA SER A 206 12.75 25.01 4.41
C SER A 206 11.24 24.96 4.35
N HIS A 207 10.70 24.74 3.17
CA HIS A 207 9.26 24.57 2.97
C HIS A 207 8.98 23.46 1.97
N SER A 208 7.84 22.81 2.15
CA SER A 208 7.30 21.86 1.19
C SER A 208 5.78 22.00 1.18
N GLY A 209 5.18 21.94 0.02
CA GLY A 209 3.73 22.04 -0.13
C GLY A 209 3.25 21.11 -1.23
N ASN A 210 2.05 20.59 -1.08
CA ASN A 210 1.36 19.82 -2.10
C ASN A 210 -0.11 20.21 -2.11
N LEU A 211 -0.61 20.49 -3.31
CA LEU A 211 -2.02 20.74 -3.59
C LEU A 211 -2.52 19.66 -4.53
N ASP A 212 -3.50 18.88 -4.10
CA ASP A 212 -4.12 17.80 -4.87
C ASP A 212 -5.58 18.15 -5.17
N TYR A 213 -6.00 17.89 -6.39
CA TYR A 213 -7.40 17.89 -6.79
C TYR A 213 -7.75 16.58 -7.45
N GLN A 214 -8.89 16.00 -7.08
CA GLN A 214 -9.39 14.77 -7.68
C GLN A 214 -10.90 14.84 -7.84
N TYR A 215 -11.40 14.45 -9.01
CA TYR A 215 -12.81 14.25 -9.30
C TYR A 215 -13.03 12.80 -9.71
N THR A 216 -13.81 12.08 -8.92
CA THR A 216 -14.16 10.67 -9.16
C THR A 216 -15.67 10.56 -9.38
N PHE A 217 -16.08 9.85 -10.42
CA PHE A 217 -17.48 9.59 -10.69
C PHE A 217 -17.69 8.19 -11.25
N ASP A 218 -18.86 7.64 -10.98
CA ASP A 218 -19.23 6.32 -11.45
C ASP A 218 -20.39 6.33 -12.48
N ARG A 219 -20.73 5.14 -12.99
CA ARG A 219 -21.82 4.96 -13.94
C ARG A 219 -23.19 5.28 -13.32
N PHE A 220 -23.37 5.09 -12.03
CA PHE A 220 -24.66 5.17 -11.34
C PHE A 220 -24.95 6.54 -10.71
N GLY A 221 -24.07 7.50 -10.91
CA GLY A 221 -24.27 8.89 -10.51
C GLY A 221 -23.58 9.30 -9.20
N ALA A 222 -22.81 8.39 -8.57
CA ALA A 222 -21.96 8.78 -7.46
C ALA A 222 -20.80 9.67 -7.95
N LYS A 223 -20.51 10.74 -7.22
CA LYS A 223 -19.50 11.74 -7.56
C LYS A 223 -18.78 12.21 -6.31
N GLU A 224 -17.47 12.34 -6.41
CA GLU A 224 -16.62 12.89 -5.34
C GLU A 224 -15.73 13.99 -5.90
N HIS A 225 -15.71 15.15 -5.23
CA HIS A 225 -14.74 16.22 -5.44
C HIS A 225 -13.84 16.29 -4.22
N PHE A 226 -12.57 16.03 -4.40
CA PHE A 226 -11.57 16.10 -3.34
C PHE A 226 -10.56 17.21 -3.63
N VAL A 227 -10.28 18.02 -2.61
CA VAL A 227 -9.17 18.99 -2.58
C VAL A 227 -8.34 18.70 -1.35
N GLY A 228 -7.04 18.48 -1.52
CA GLY A 228 -6.07 18.29 -0.44
C GLY A 228 -4.97 19.35 -0.52
N LEU A 229 -4.66 19.99 0.59
CA LEU A 229 -3.52 20.90 0.73
C LEU A 229 -2.71 20.44 1.93
N GLU A 230 -1.44 20.14 1.70
CA GLU A 230 -0.47 19.92 2.76
C GLU A 230 0.68 20.91 2.61
N TYR A 231 1.11 21.51 3.72
CA TYR A 231 2.20 22.46 3.71
C TYR A 231 3.04 22.29 4.96
N GLY A 232 4.34 22.09 4.78
CA GLY A 232 5.33 21.97 5.83
C GLY A 232 6.30 23.15 5.82
N LEU A 233 6.54 23.73 6.97
CA LEU A 233 7.56 24.73 7.23
C LEU A 233 8.58 24.18 8.21
N GLY A 234 9.87 24.50 8.03
CA GLY A 234 10.92 24.10 8.95
C GLY A 234 12.05 25.12 8.97
N TYR A 235 12.53 25.43 10.14
CA TYR A 235 13.72 26.24 10.34
C TYR A 235 14.78 25.41 11.06
N THR A 236 15.94 25.29 10.43
CA THR A 236 17.05 24.47 10.94
C THR A 236 18.14 25.39 11.52
N GLN A 237 18.51 25.15 12.75
CA GLN A 237 19.54 25.94 13.42
C GLN A 237 20.33 25.08 14.44
N ASN A 238 21.53 25.54 14.82
CA ASN A 238 22.31 24.95 15.89
C ASN A 238 22.04 25.74 17.19
N TRP A 239 20.97 25.37 17.91
CA TRP A 239 20.65 26.09 19.18
C TRP A 239 21.44 25.55 20.35
N TRP A 240 21.71 24.25 20.38
CA TRP A 240 22.44 23.60 21.49
C TRP A 240 23.60 22.80 20.94
N GLY A 241 24.81 23.20 21.35
CA GLY A 241 25.98 22.40 21.11
C GLY A 241 26.73 22.66 19.82
N ASP A 242 27.45 21.68 19.37
CA ASP A 242 28.38 21.73 18.25
C ASP A 242 27.65 21.88 16.90
N LYS A 243 28.33 22.41 15.91
CA LYS A 243 27.84 22.64 14.54
C LYS A 243 27.35 21.37 13.82
N ASN A 244 27.64 20.21 14.39
CA ASN A 244 27.33 18.90 13.80
C ASN A 244 25.94 18.36 14.18
N HIS A 245 25.19 19.01 15.06
CA HIS A 245 23.92 18.54 15.59
C HIS A 245 22.80 19.56 15.33
N PRO A 246 22.39 19.74 14.05
CA PRO A 246 21.33 20.70 13.72
C PRO A 246 19.99 20.25 14.30
N GLN A 247 19.29 21.20 14.89
CA GLN A 247 17.91 21.04 15.33
C GLN A 247 16.99 21.74 14.35
N LYS A 248 15.79 21.20 14.17
CA LYS A 248 14.75 21.77 13.32
C LYS A 248 13.48 22.00 14.13
N VAL A 249 12.96 23.21 14.09
CA VAL A 249 11.58 23.51 14.49
C VAL A 249 10.74 23.58 13.25
N GLY A 250 9.56 23.00 13.28
CA GLY A 250 8.69 23.00 12.12
C GLY A 250 7.22 23.03 12.46
N LEU A 251 6.43 23.22 11.42
CA LEU A 251 4.98 23.25 11.45
C LEU A 251 4.43 22.58 10.19
N ASP A 252 3.67 21.48 10.35
CA ASP A 252 2.93 20.89 9.26
C ASP A 252 1.47 21.30 9.34
N LEU A 253 0.95 21.75 8.22
CA LEU A 253 -0.44 22.14 8.02
C LEU A 253 -1.09 21.20 7.00
N GLY A 254 -2.31 20.82 7.26
CA GLY A 254 -3.11 20.04 6.31
C GLY A 254 -4.53 20.55 6.26
N PHE A 255 -5.08 20.60 5.07
CA PHE A 255 -6.48 20.90 4.82
C PHE A 255 -7.01 19.93 3.76
N GLN A 256 -8.20 19.39 3.98
CA GLN A 256 -8.87 18.54 3.01
C GLN A 256 -10.35 18.93 2.95
N TYR A 257 -10.85 19.04 1.75
CA TYR A 257 -12.28 19.13 1.46
C TYR A 257 -12.67 17.93 0.61
N ASP A 258 -13.75 17.27 0.99
CA ASP A 258 -14.31 16.16 0.25
C ASP A 258 -15.82 16.34 0.15
N GLY A 259 -16.29 16.60 -1.07
CA GLY A 259 -17.71 16.72 -1.43
C GLY A 259 -18.17 15.47 -2.15
N PHE A 260 -18.89 14.61 -1.46
CA PHE A 260 -19.48 13.41 -2.05
C PHE A 260 -20.97 13.60 -2.31
N THR A 261 -21.42 13.22 -3.50
CA THR A 261 -22.83 13.26 -3.90
C THR A 261 -23.22 11.91 -4.46
N ALA A 262 -24.33 11.41 -3.99
CA ALA A 262 -24.97 10.24 -4.57
C ALA A 262 -26.48 10.44 -4.51
N THR A 263 -27.16 10.23 -5.65
CA THR A 263 -28.61 10.43 -5.89
C THR A 263 -29.13 11.81 -5.55
N GLU A 264 -28.98 12.61 -4.81
CA GLU A 264 -29.43 13.97 -4.45
C GLU A 264 -28.90 14.39 -3.05
N GLU A 265 -28.32 13.46 -2.31
CA GLU A 265 -27.72 13.78 -1.02
C GLU A 265 -26.26 14.22 -1.22
N LEU A 266 -25.94 15.38 -0.65
CA LEU A 266 -24.59 15.95 -0.66
C LEU A 266 -24.00 15.84 0.73
N ALA A 267 -22.87 15.15 0.85
CA ALA A 267 -22.08 15.09 2.07
C ALA A 267 -20.79 15.89 1.90
N ASN A 268 -20.72 17.06 2.49
CA ASN A 268 -19.51 17.88 2.50
C ASN A 268 -18.72 17.61 3.79
N ARG A 269 -17.44 17.28 3.64
CA ARG A 269 -16.56 16.97 4.75
C ARG A 269 -15.31 17.83 4.66
N ILE A 270 -14.94 18.40 5.80
CA ILE A 270 -13.72 19.19 5.94
C ILE A 270 -12.86 18.54 7.02
N PHE A 271 -11.59 18.44 6.72
CA PHE A 271 -10.58 18.01 7.66
C PHE A 271 -9.44 19.03 7.68
N PHE A 272 -8.89 19.30 8.86
CA PHE A 272 -7.68 20.09 8.98
C PHE A 272 -6.73 19.47 10.01
N LYS A 273 -5.45 19.76 9.83
CA LYS A 273 -4.34 19.30 10.67
C LYS A 273 -3.37 20.46 10.92
N VAL A 274 -2.93 20.59 12.16
CA VAL A 274 -1.83 21.47 12.55
C VAL A 274 -0.90 20.65 13.43
N ASN A 275 0.37 20.56 13.06
CA ASN A 275 1.35 19.73 13.76
C ASN A 275 2.67 20.53 13.95
N PRO A 276 2.80 21.32 15.01
CA PRO A 276 4.10 21.85 15.40
C PRO A 276 5.01 20.73 15.87
N PHE A 277 6.26 20.78 15.47
CA PHE A 277 7.24 19.76 15.82
C PHE A 277 8.64 20.32 16.04
N PHE A 278 9.41 19.53 16.76
CA PHE A 278 10.83 19.71 16.95
C PHE A 278 11.56 18.42 16.53
N GLU A 279 12.60 18.57 15.74
CA GLU A 279 13.47 17.46 15.33
C GLU A 279 14.91 17.70 15.74
N MET A 280 15.55 16.65 16.19
CA MET A 280 16.97 16.62 16.46
C MET A 280 17.57 15.36 15.83
N LYS A 281 18.67 15.54 15.11
CA LYS A 281 19.34 14.45 14.39
C LYS A 281 20.83 14.51 14.66
N ASP A 282 21.38 13.37 15.05
CA ASP A 282 22.80 13.15 15.27
C ASP A 282 23.25 11.87 14.50
N GLU A 283 24.50 11.55 14.60
CA GLU A 283 25.03 10.28 14.08
C GLU A 283 24.45 9.06 14.77
N PHE A 284 24.12 9.17 16.07
CA PHE A 284 23.68 8.07 16.91
C PHE A 284 22.17 8.03 17.14
N TYR A 285 21.48 9.13 16.90
CA TYR A 285 20.02 9.18 17.15
C TYR A 285 19.31 10.15 16.22
N ARG A 286 18.01 9.93 16.09
CA ARG A 286 17.03 10.86 15.55
C ARG A 286 15.87 10.96 16.53
N LEU A 287 15.44 12.17 16.83
CA LEU A 287 14.29 12.44 17.69
C LEU A 287 13.33 13.38 16.98
N HIS A 288 12.06 13.04 16.95
CA HIS A 288 10.96 13.88 16.49
C HIS A 288 9.96 14.02 17.64
N LEU A 289 9.64 15.24 18.00
CA LEU A 289 8.68 15.60 19.06
C LEU A 289 7.63 16.53 18.46
N GLY A 290 6.44 16.03 18.19
CA GLY A 290 5.34 16.80 17.64
C GLY A 290 4.07 16.62 18.46
N ILE A 291 3.17 17.57 18.27
CA ILE A 291 1.79 17.54 18.83
C ILE A 291 0.84 17.79 17.69
N ARG A 292 0.08 16.77 17.32
CA ARG A 292 -0.91 16.85 16.25
C ARG A 292 -2.24 17.34 16.80
N LEU A 293 -2.72 18.44 16.26
CA LEU A 293 -4.07 18.96 16.41
C LEU A 293 -4.82 18.69 15.10
N ASP A 294 -5.90 17.95 15.15
CA ASP A 294 -6.73 17.70 13.98
C ASP A 294 -8.22 17.89 14.27
N GLY A 295 -8.98 18.25 13.24
CA GLY A 295 -10.40 18.43 13.30
C GLY A 295 -11.10 18.02 12.01
N THR A 296 -12.36 17.59 12.13
CA THR A 296 -13.21 17.21 11.00
C THR A 296 -14.66 17.54 11.25
N THR A 297 -15.38 17.87 10.18
CA THR A 297 -16.84 18.06 10.22
C THR A 297 -17.63 16.76 10.19
N THR A 298 -17.00 15.63 9.86
CA THR A 298 -17.63 14.30 9.87
C THR A 298 -17.59 13.77 11.27
N ILE A 299 -18.61 14.07 12.06
CA ILE A 299 -18.69 13.72 13.48
C ILE A 299 -19.85 12.77 13.68
N VAL A 300 -19.57 11.61 14.27
CA VAL A 300 -20.59 10.82 14.95
C VAL A 300 -21.02 11.63 16.19
N PRO A 301 -22.30 11.63 16.61
CA PRO A 301 -22.80 12.51 17.69
C PRO A 301 -21.97 12.56 18.98
N GLU A 302 -21.16 11.55 19.22
CA GLU A 302 -20.31 11.43 20.41
C GLU A 302 -18.86 11.91 20.22
N ASP A 303 -18.45 12.20 18.99
CA ASP A 303 -17.06 12.58 18.67
C ASP A 303 -16.83 14.08 18.84
N LYS A 304 -15.67 14.44 19.41
CA LYS A 304 -15.24 15.83 19.51
C LYS A 304 -14.74 16.34 18.15
N PHE A 305 -15.17 17.53 17.76
CA PHE A 305 -14.69 18.22 16.57
C PHE A 305 -13.15 18.30 16.51
N LEU A 306 -12.52 18.66 17.63
CA LEU A 306 -11.07 18.79 17.77
C LEU A 306 -10.48 17.65 18.60
N ALA A 307 -9.30 17.19 18.19
CA ALA A 307 -8.50 16.24 18.95
C ALA A 307 -7.03 16.64 18.97
N ILE A 308 -6.39 16.40 20.11
CA ILE A 308 -4.95 16.62 20.33
C ILE A 308 -4.32 15.24 20.54
N ARG A 309 -3.24 14.96 19.82
CA ARG A 309 -2.56 13.67 19.85
C ARG A 309 -1.05 13.83 19.80
N PRO A 310 -0.30 12.87 20.37
CA PRO A 310 1.14 12.84 20.21
C PRO A 310 1.52 12.52 18.77
N ASP A 311 2.63 13.09 18.32
CA ASP A 311 3.38 12.71 17.13
C ASP A 311 4.85 12.67 17.52
N VAL A 312 5.26 11.57 18.18
CA VAL A 312 6.59 11.41 18.77
C VAL A 312 7.24 10.18 18.17
N SER A 313 8.47 10.30 17.75
CA SER A 313 9.27 9.15 17.33
C SER A 313 10.74 9.34 17.61
N GLY A 314 11.45 8.23 17.79
CA GLY A 314 12.88 8.21 18.02
C GLY A 314 13.53 7.01 17.37
N SER A 315 14.79 7.21 16.94
CA SER A 315 15.65 6.14 16.44
C SER A 315 17.01 6.24 17.12
N LEU A 316 17.59 5.07 17.44
CA LEU A 316 18.97 4.92 17.91
C LEU A 316 19.76 4.12 16.90
N PHE A 317 20.86 4.66 16.43
CA PHE A 317 21.77 4.04 15.48
C PHE A 317 22.99 3.49 16.21
N VAL A 318 23.27 2.22 16.06
CA VAL A 318 24.44 1.56 16.64
C VAL A 318 25.21 0.81 15.56
N LEU A 319 26.43 0.34 15.87
CA LEU A 319 27.30 -0.38 14.94
C LEU A 319 27.54 0.39 13.63
N ASP A 320 27.96 1.65 13.72
CA ASP A 320 28.16 2.51 12.54
C ASP A 320 26.93 2.62 11.64
N LYS A 321 25.75 2.80 12.23
CA LYS A 321 24.43 2.89 11.57
C LYS A 321 23.96 1.60 10.87
N LYS A 322 24.60 0.48 11.15
CA LYS A 322 24.15 -0.82 10.60
C LYS A 322 22.95 -1.39 11.33
N LEU A 323 22.70 -0.92 12.55
CA LEU A 323 21.56 -1.33 13.35
C LEU A 323 20.82 -0.09 13.88
N GLU A 324 19.54 0.00 13.59
CA GLU A 324 18.62 1.02 14.06
C GLU A 324 17.57 0.39 14.96
N PHE A 325 17.40 0.93 16.16
CA PHE A 325 16.22 0.69 16.99
C PHE A 325 15.32 1.91 16.85
N TYR A 326 14.05 1.70 16.59
CA TYR A 326 13.11 2.80 16.49
C TYR A 326 11.85 2.53 17.31
N ALA A 327 11.24 3.63 17.77
CA ALA A 327 9.91 3.61 18.39
C ALA A 327 9.16 4.90 18.09
N GLY A 328 7.85 4.82 18.01
CA GLY A 328 6.99 5.98 17.77
C GLY A 328 5.62 5.84 18.43
N LEU A 329 5.05 6.98 18.76
CA LEU A 329 3.70 7.12 19.30
C LEU A 329 2.98 8.17 18.49
N LYS A 330 1.93 7.78 17.77
CA LYS A 330 1.21 8.65 16.84
C LYS A 330 -0.30 8.41 16.96
N GLY A 331 -1.06 9.43 16.66
CA GLY A 331 -2.49 9.32 16.45
C GLY A 331 -2.96 10.29 15.38
N GLY A 332 -4.20 10.17 14.93
CA GLY A 332 -4.73 11.09 13.94
C GLY A 332 -6.01 10.60 13.30
N ARG A 333 -6.71 11.52 12.66
CA ARG A 333 -7.89 11.23 11.84
C ARG A 333 -7.53 11.23 10.38
N LYS A 334 -8.27 10.44 9.60
CA LYS A 334 -8.19 10.35 8.14
C LYS A 334 -9.62 10.26 7.58
N LEU A 335 -9.94 11.07 6.58
CA LEU A 335 -11.19 10.90 5.84
C LEU A 335 -11.15 9.59 5.06
N VAL A 336 -12.18 8.77 5.21
CA VAL A 336 -12.42 7.63 4.32
C VAL A 336 -13.10 8.18 3.07
N ARG A 337 -12.46 8.12 1.91
CA ARG A 337 -12.95 8.72 0.66
C ARG A 337 -13.57 7.66 -0.25
N PHE A 338 -14.60 8.08 -1.00
CA PHE A 338 -15.24 7.22 -2.01
C PHE A 338 -14.24 6.63 -2.99
N SER A 339 -13.36 7.47 -3.54
CA SER A 339 -12.33 7.04 -4.48
C SER A 339 -11.37 6.00 -3.90
N GLU A 340 -11.00 6.08 -2.62
CA GLU A 340 -10.15 5.10 -1.96
C GLU A 340 -10.89 3.77 -1.73
N VAL A 341 -12.16 3.85 -1.32
CA VAL A 341 -12.99 2.68 -1.06
C VAL A 341 -13.24 1.89 -2.33
N VAL A 342 -13.57 2.55 -3.46
CA VAL A 342 -13.81 1.84 -4.73
C VAL A 342 -12.52 1.36 -5.40
N GLU A 343 -11.37 1.98 -5.12
CA GLU A 343 -10.07 1.46 -5.55
C GLU A 343 -9.72 0.16 -4.80
N GLU A 344 -10.09 0.04 -3.53
CA GLU A 344 -9.90 -1.17 -2.72
C GLU A 344 -10.94 -2.24 -3.04
N ASN A 345 -12.23 -1.89 -3.02
CA ASN A 345 -13.34 -2.79 -3.35
C ASN A 345 -14.24 -2.18 -4.43
N PRO A 346 -14.04 -2.50 -5.70
CA PRO A 346 -14.83 -1.93 -6.80
C PRO A 346 -16.27 -2.48 -6.88
N PHE A 347 -16.64 -3.41 -6.01
CA PHE A 347 -17.98 -3.98 -5.92
C PHE A 347 -18.84 -3.26 -4.88
N LEU A 348 -18.44 -2.05 -4.48
CA LEU A 348 -19.23 -1.21 -3.57
C LEU A 348 -20.59 -0.90 -4.19
N TYR A 349 -21.62 -0.94 -3.35
CA TYR A 349 -22.97 -0.59 -3.76
C TYR A 349 -23.11 0.92 -3.90
N THR A 350 -23.24 1.41 -5.12
CA THR A 350 -23.36 2.85 -5.43
C THR A 350 -24.72 3.23 -6.01
N GLN A 351 -25.58 2.22 -6.30
CA GLN A 351 -26.98 2.46 -6.67
C GLN A 351 -27.81 2.74 -5.40
N PHE A 352 -28.24 3.96 -5.24
CA PHE A 352 -29.13 4.31 -4.16
C PHE A 352 -30.57 4.05 -4.57
N LEU A 353 -31.22 3.14 -3.87
CA LEU A 353 -32.67 3.03 -3.91
C LEU A 353 -33.26 4.03 -2.90
N PRO A 354 -34.43 4.64 -3.18
CA PRO A 354 -35.02 5.70 -2.35
C PRO A 354 -35.22 5.39 -0.87
N ASN A 355 -35.13 4.12 -0.48
CA ASN A 355 -35.34 3.64 0.88
C ASN A 355 -34.11 3.00 1.54
N HIS A 356 -32.93 3.12 0.94
CA HIS A 356 -31.69 2.59 1.51
C HIS A 356 -30.77 3.74 1.87
N SER A 357 -30.54 3.96 3.16
CA SER A 357 -29.49 4.86 3.62
C SER A 357 -28.12 4.29 3.26
N PHE A 358 -27.35 5.06 2.54
CA PHE A 358 -25.95 4.78 2.32
C PHE A 358 -25.17 4.94 3.62
N SER A 359 -24.24 4.04 3.89
CA SER A 359 -23.32 4.23 5.01
C SER A 359 -22.49 5.48 4.74
N VAL A 360 -22.67 6.50 5.55
CA VAL A 360 -21.92 7.76 5.44
C VAL A 360 -20.43 7.44 5.54
N PHE A 361 -19.61 8.02 4.66
CA PHE A 361 -18.17 7.91 4.79
C PHE A 361 -17.71 8.65 6.06
N LEU A 362 -17.35 7.91 7.09
CA LEU A 362 -16.85 8.46 8.33
C LEU A 362 -15.35 8.77 8.24
N ALA A 363 -14.83 9.52 9.19
CA ALA A 363 -13.39 9.66 9.36
C ALA A 363 -12.89 8.53 10.26
N GLU A 364 -11.93 7.75 9.76
CA GLU A 364 -11.15 6.82 10.58
C GLU A 364 -10.39 7.61 11.64
N ASN A 365 -10.43 7.19 12.89
CA ASN A 365 -9.88 7.91 14.02
C ASN A 365 -8.90 7.03 14.81
N VAL A 366 -7.61 7.10 14.53
CA VAL A 366 -6.57 6.46 15.34
C VAL A 366 -6.37 7.26 16.61
N LYS A 367 -6.98 6.82 17.72
CA LYS A 367 -6.81 7.44 19.06
C LYS A 367 -5.38 7.36 19.54
N LEU A 368 -4.77 6.19 19.35
CA LEU A 368 -3.40 5.90 19.77
C LEU A 368 -2.81 4.83 18.87
N GLY A 369 -1.68 5.11 18.28
CA GLY A 369 -0.84 4.18 17.56
C GLY A 369 0.55 4.15 18.18
N PHE A 370 1.06 2.97 18.44
CA PHE A 370 2.45 2.72 18.82
C PHE A 370 3.09 1.85 17.75
N GLU A 371 4.31 2.19 17.38
CA GLU A 371 5.14 1.30 16.56
C GLU A 371 6.57 1.28 17.10
N GLY A 372 7.25 0.16 16.95
CA GLY A 372 8.64 0.02 17.34
C GLY A 372 9.26 -1.21 16.71
N GLY A 373 10.57 -1.18 16.55
CA GLY A 373 11.25 -2.28 15.90
C GLY A 373 12.73 -2.05 15.68
N ILE A 374 13.26 -2.90 14.82
CA ILE A 374 14.70 -2.97 14.51
C ILE A 374 14.84 -2.95 12.99
N ARG A 375 15.76 -2.16 12.47
CA ARG A 375 16.23 -2.19 11.09
C ARG A 375 17.71 -2.46 11.07
N THR A 376 18.17 -3.36 10.22
CA THR A 376 19.60 -3.68 10.11
C THR A 376 19.98 -4.03 8.69
N ASN A 377 21.19 -3.62 8.31
CA ASN A 377 21.85 -4.04 7.09
C ASN A 377 23.09 -4.85 7.47
N ILE A 378 23.06 -6.14 7.15
CA ILE A 378 24.14 -7.09 7.46
C ILE A 378 24.99 -7.30 6.21
N ALA A 379 26.22 -6.83 6.26
CA ALA A 379 27.24 -7.02 5.23
C ALA A 379 26.77 -6.62 3.80
N GLU A 380 25.83 -5.68 3.69
CA GLU A 380 25.22 -5.25 2.42
C GLU A 380 24.50 -6.39 1.65
N ILE A 381 24.37 -7.55 2.29
CA ILE A 381 23.73 -8.75 1.72
C ILE A 381 22.30 -8.87 2.22
N VAL A 382 22.05 -8.56 3.49
CA VAL A 382 20.74 -8.72 4.13
C VAL A 382 20.26 -7.40 4.69
N ASP A 383 19.16 -6.88 4.17
CA ASP A 383 18.37 -5.83 4.80
C ASP A 383 17.24 -6.50 5.58
N LEU A 384 17.14 -6.24 6.87
CA LEU A 384 16.12 -6.82 7.74
C LEU A 384 15.40 -5.72 8.52
N HIS A 385 14.07 -5.77 8.52
CA HIS A 385 13.19 -4.96 9.33
C HIS A 385 12.26 -5.86 10.13
N LEU A 386 12.26 -5.72 11.44
CA LEU A 386 11.33 -6.37 12.35
C LEU A 386 10.59 -5.29 13.13
N GLY A 387 9.27 -5.35 13.14
CA GLY A 387 8.45 -4.32 13.78
C GLY A 387 7.24 -4.89 14.51
N VAL A 388 6.81 -4.16 15.52
CA VAL A 388 5.53 -4.37 16.21
C VAL A 388 4.76 -3.08 16.15
N ARG A 389 3.46 -3.16 15.83
CA ARG A 389 2.55 -2.02 15.76
C ARG A 389 1.30 -2.31 16.58
N TYR A 390 0.87 -1.34 17.33
CA TYR A 390 -0.42 -1.32 18.00
C TYR A 390 -1.22 -0.13 17.50
N ARG A 391 -2.52 -0.34 17.21
CA ARG A 391 -3.46 0.74 16.87
C ARG A 391 -4.76 0.54 17.64
N HIS A 392 -5.26 1.63 18.19
CA HIS A 392 -6.61 1.75 18.70
C HIS A 392 -7.36 2.73 17.80
N THR A 393 -8.29 2.23 17.02
CA THR A 393 -8.95 2.96 15.93
C THR A 393 -10.45 2.98 16.16
N GLU A 394 -11.08 4.15 16.14
CA GLU A 394 -12.52 4.33 16.04
C GLU A 394 -12.92 4.53 14.60
N ASN A 395 -14.15 4.16 14.27
CA ASN A 395 -14.69 4.23 12.92
C ASN A 395 -13.77 3.51 11.90
N ASP A 396 -13.28 2.34 12.26
CA ASP A 396 -12.46 1.50 11.39
C ASP A 396 -13.38 0.82 10.35
N PRO A 397 -13.23 1.07 9.03
CA PRO A 397 -14.17 0.57 8.03
C PRO A 397 -13.96 -0.91 7.72
N PHE A 398 -15.05 -1.65 7.63
CA PHE A 398 -15.11 -3.02 7.14
C PHE A 398 -16.07 -3.13 5.97
N TYR A 399 -15.78 -4.03 5.03
CA TYR A 399 -16.72 -4.35 3.96
C TYR A 399 -17.70 -5.40 4.45
N VAL A 400 -18.98 -5.22 4.14
CA VAL A 400 -20.04 -6.19 4.41
C VAL A 400 -20.89 -6.37 3.18
N LEU A 401 -21.45 -7.56 2.98
CA LEU A 401 -22.32 -7.85 1.86
C LEU A 401 -23.65 -7.12 1.99
N LYS A 402 -24.10 -6.54 0.89
CA LYS A 402 -25.50 -6.14 0.64
C LYS A 402 -26.21 -7.26 -0.10
N TYR A 403 -27.47 -7.41 0.15
CA TYR A 403 -28.33 -8.39 -0.52
C TYR A 403 -29.53 -7.74 -1.19
N ASP A 404 -29.92 -8.33 -2.31
CA ASP A 404 -31.17 -8.03 -3.01
C ASP A 404 -32.02 -9.30 -3.08
N PHE A 405 -33.33 -9.17 -3.04
CA PHE A 405 -34.26 -10.29 -3.21
C PHE A 405 -34.73 -10.37 -4.66
N VAL A 406 -34.60 -11.54 -5.26
CA VAL A 406 -35.06 -11.84 -6.62
C VAL A 406 -35.88 -13.12 -6.58
N ASP A 407 -37.17 -13.05 -6.82
CA ASP A 407 -38.09 -14.21 -6.94
C ASP A 407 -37.89 -15.26 -5.81
N ASN A 408 -37.81 -14.85 -4.57
CA ASN A 408 -37.51 -15.65 -3.37
C ASN A 408 -36.05 -16.15 -3.25
N ALA A 409 -35.14 -15.72 -4.12
CA ALA A 409 -33.72 -15.94 -3.98
C ALA A 409 -33.01 -14.67 -3.47
N VAL A 410 -31.88 -14.84 -2.79
CA VAL A 410 -31.07 -13.75 -2.26
C VAL A 410 -29.80 -13.60 -3.10
N ILE A 411 -29.60 -12.43 -3.70
CA ILE A 411 -28.38 -12.09 -4.43
C ILE A 411 -27.48 -11.26 -3.50
N CYS A 412 -26.26 -11.74 -3.26
CA CYS A 412 -25.24 -11.11 -2.43
C CYS A 412 -23.98 -10.84 -3.27
N ASN A 413 -24.01 -9.79 -4.10
CA ASN A 413 -22.90 -9.46 -4.99
C ASN A 413 -22.45 -8.00 -4.91
N ARG A 414 -22.83 -7.27 -3.87
CA ARG A 414 -22.44 -5.87 -3.65
C ARG A 414 -22.05 -5.67 -2.20
N PHE A 415 -21.24 -4.65 -1.97
CA PHE A 415 -20.68 -4.35 -0.66
C PHE A 415 -21.11 -2.99 -0.16
N ASP A 416 -21.16 -2.87 1.15
CA ASP A 416 -21.33 -1.62 1.90
C ASP A 416 -20.23 -1.51 2.95
N LEU A 417 -20.12 -0.36 3.61
CA LEU A 417 -19.20 -0.13 4.71
C LEU A 417 -19.91 -0.27 6.05
N LEU A 418 -19.28 -0.98 6.95
CA LEU A 418 -19.62 -1.07 8.35
C LEU A 418 -18.44 -0.53 9.16
N TYR A 419 -18.70 0.25 10.19
CA TYR A 419 -17.67 0.86 11.03
C TYR A 419 -17.71 0.28 12.44
N ASP A 420 -16.55 0.01 12.99
CA ASP A 420 -16.40 -0.44 14.38
C ASP A 420 -15.15 0.16 15.04
N GLU A 421 -15.10 0.11 16.34
CA GLU A 421 -13.90 0.42 17.11
C GLU A 421 -13.01 -0.82 17.17
N THR A 422 -11.71 -0.67 16.84
CA THR A 422 -10.78 -1.79 16.79
C THR A 422 -9.53 -1.58 17.62
N LYS A 423 -8.99 -2.68 18.14
CA LYS A 423 -7.64 -2.76 18.70
C LYS A 423 -6.82 -3.76 17.89
N THR A 424 -5.84 -3.26 17.16
CA THR A 424 -5.03 -4.08 16.27
C THR A 424 -3.59 -4.15 16.76
N VAL A 425 -3.07 -5.36 16.91
CA VAL A 425 -1.64 -5.63 17.11
C VAL A 425 -1.10 -6.28 15.86
N SER A 426 -0.04 -5.71 15.28
CA SER A 426 0.63 -6.27 14.11
C SER A 426 2.08 -6.60 14.42
N VAL A 427 2.56 -7.73 13.94
CA VAL A 427 3.98 -8.09 13.89
C VAL A 427 4.40 -8.11 12.44
N LEU A 428 5.45 -7.38 12.12
CA LEU A 428 5.94 -7.14 10.76
C LEU A 428 7.35 -7.69 10.62
N ALA A 429 7.64 -8.34 9.51
CA ALA A 429 8.99 -8.79 9.17
C ALA A 429 9.21 -8.60 7.67
N ASP A 430 10.13 -7.73 7.31
CA ASP A 430 10.56 -7.51 5.95
C ASP A 430 12.03 -7.88 5.83
N MET A 431 12.39 -8.62 4.80
CA MET A 431 13.76 -9.04 4.56
C MET A 431 14.07 -8.99 3.07
N ARG A 432 15.16 -8.32 2.73
CA ARG A 432 15.77 -8.42 1.41
C ARG A 432 17.12 -9.11 1.52
N VAL A 433 17.33 -10.12 0.71
CA VAL A 433 18.60 -10.85 0.64
C VAL A 433 19.13 -10.81 -0.79
N LYS A 434 20.38 -10.38 -0.93
CA LYS A 434 21.13 -10.38 -2.20
C LYS A 434 22.21 -11.47 -2.12
N LEU A 435 21.90 -12.63 -2.69
CA LEU A 435 22.84 -13.77 -2.73
C LEU A 435 23.62 -13.73 -4.04
N ARG A 436 24.87 -13.28 -3.96
CA ARG A 436 25.71 -13.02 -5.13
C ARG A 436 25.02 -12.01 -6.06
N ASN A 437 25.61 -11.72 -7.19
CA ASN A 437 25.02 -10.76 -8.15
C ASN A 437 23.82 -11.32 -8.93
N SER A 438 23.43 -12.57 -8.68
CA SER A 438 22.46 -13.27 -9.51
C SER A 438 21.12 -13.59 -8.83
N LEU A 439 21.04 -13.55 -7.50
CA LEU A 439 19.80 -13.91 -6.78
C LEU A 439 19.42 -12.85 -5.77
N THR A 440 18.25 -12.26 -5.95
CA THR A 440 17.61 -11.37 -4.96
C THR A 440 16.33 -12.02 -4.47
N ALA A 441 16.16 -12.04 -3.14
CA ALA A 441 14.93 -12.47 -2.48
C ALA A 441 14.37 -11.33 -1.63
N ASP A 442 13.13 -10.96 -1.87
CA ASP A 442 12.35 -10.02 -1.05
C ASP A 442 11.26 -10.80 -0.33
N LEU A 443 11.26 -10.78 0.98
CA LEU A 443 10.25 -11.40 1.85
C LEU A 443 9.58 -10.31 2.68
N GLY A 444 8.26 -10.26 2.63
CA GLY A 444 7.42 -9.48 3.54
C GLY A 444 6.45 -10.42 4.26
N PHE A 445 6.29 -10.25 5.55
CA PHE A 445 5.35 -10.99 6.38
C PHE A 445 4.68 -10.06 7.38
N ALA A 446 3.37 -10.21 7.56
CA ALA A 446 2.60 -9.56 8.59
C ALA A 446 1.67 -10.54 9.30
N TYR A 447 1.63 -10.45 10.62
CA TYR A 447 0.60 -11.07 11.45
C TYR A 447 -0.22 -9.96 12.10
N ASN A 448 -1.54 -9.96 11.89
CA ASN A 448 -2.46 -8.93 12.35
C ASN A 448 -3.53 -9.55 13.28
N SER A 449 -3.50 -9.19 14.55
CA SER A 449 -4.57 -9.50 15.50
C SER A 449 -5.46 -8.26 15.64
N CYS A 450 -6.49 -8.17 14.81
CA CYS A 450 -7.49 -7.10 14.85
C CYS A 450 -8.70 -7.57 15.66
N LYS A 451 -9.04 -6.85 16.73
CA LYS A 451 -10.17 -7.14 17.61
C LYS A 451 -11.17 -5.99 17.51
N PRO A 452 -12.28 -6.17 16.77
CA PRO A 452 -13.41 -5.26 16.80
C PRO A 452 -14.10 -5.27 18.16
N THR A 453 -14.84 -4.22 18.49
CA THR A 453 -15.57 -4.10 19.77
C THR A 453 -16.96 -4.71 19.69
N ASN A 454 -17.69 -4.45 18.60
CA ASN A 454 -19.06 -4.90 18.40
C ASN A 454 -19.15 -6.10 17.45
N GLU A 455 -18.25 -6.18 16.48
CA GLU A 455 -18.22 -7.26 15.49
C GLU A 455 -17.39 -8.46 16.01
N GLU A 456 -17.78 -9.67 15.59
CA GLU A 456 -17.07 -10.90 15.96
C GLU A 456 -15.69 -11.01 15.26
N TYR A 457 -15.62 -10.55 14.00
CA TYR A 457 -14.41 -10.61 13.18
C TYR A 457 -14.13 -9.27 12.50
N ALA A 458 -12.86 -9.05 12.18
CA ALA A 458 -12.43 -7.99 11.27
C ALA A 458 -12.70 -8.44 9.82
N TRP A 459 -13.89 -8.16 9.31
CA TRP A 459 -14.39 -8.67 8.05
C TRP A 459 -13.44 -8.39 6.88
N TYR A 460 -13.12 -9.43 6.09
CA TYR A 460 -12.21 -9.45 4.95
C TYR A 460 -10.74 -9.14 5.25
N ARG A 461 -10.40 -8.77 6.48
CA ARG A 461 -9.00 -8.49 6.86
C ARG A 461 -8.25 -9.79 7.16
N PRO A 462 -7.10 -10.02 6.52
CA PRO A 462 -6.29 -11.20 6.79
C PRO A 462 -5.58 -11.10 8.14
N THR A 463 -5.60 -12.20 8.88
CA THR A 463 -4.80 -12.35 10.10
C THR A 463 -3.32 -12.57 9.77
N MET A 464 -3.04 -13.25 8.66
CA MET A 464 -1.67 -13.50 8.17
C MET A 464 -1.55 -13.06 6.72
N GLU A 465 -0.48 -12.36 6.41
CA GLU A 465 -0.10 -11.96 5.07
C GLU A 465 1.36 -12.29 4.82
N GLY A 466 1.66 -12.77 3.63
CA GLY A 466 3.03 -13.07 3.22
C GLY A 466 3.24 -12.78 1.74
N LYS A 467 4.38 -12.21 1.42
CA LYS A 467 4.81 -12.01 0.03
C LYS A 467 6.28 -12.40 -0.09
N LEU A 468 6.59 -13.30 -1.02
CA LEU A 468 7.94 -13.64 -1.39
C LEU A 468 8.13 -13.33 -2.87
N LYS A 469 9.16 -12.54 -3.18
CA LYS A 469 9.58 -12.28 -4.55
C LYS A 469 11.02 -12.76 -4.72
N LEU A 470 11.25 -13.62 -5.68
CA LEU A 470 12.58 -14.08 -6.07
C LEU A 470 12.89 -13.58 -7.48
N THR A 471 14.07 -13.03 -7.64
CA THR A 471 14.61 -12.66 -8.96
C THR A 471 15.95 -13.36 -9.12
N TYR A 472 16.09 -14.17 -10.17
CA TYR A 472 17.28 -14.95 -10.45
C TYR A 472 17.80 -14.66 -11.85
N ASP A 473 18.91 -13.95 -11.93
CA ASP A 473 19.64 -13.71 -13.19
C ASP A 473 20.50 -14.96 -13.50
N PHE A 474 19.94 -15.85 -14.33
CA PHE A 474 20.64 -17.10 -14.73
C PHE A 474 21.89 -16.80 -15.52
N ASN A 475 21.82 -15.82 -16.42
CA ASN A 475 22.95 -15.28 -17.18
C ASN A 475 22.58 -13.86 -17.69
N ASP A 476 23.47 -13.24 -18.47
CA ASP A 476 23.29 -11.89 -19.01
C ASP A 476 22.03 -11.71 -19.89
N LYS A 477 21.41 -12.80 -20.33
CA LYS A 477 20.25 -12.78 -21.23
C LYS A 477 18.98 -13.31 -20.61
N LEU A 478 19.06 -14.20 -19.62
CA LEU A 478 17.89 -14.90 -19.08
C LEU A 478 17.76 -14.66 -17.58
N ALA A 479 16.62 -14.12 -17.18
CA ALA A 479 16.24 -13.93 -15.80
C ALA A 479 14.91 -14.63 -15.49
N PHE A 480 14.78 -15.17 -14.29
CA PHE A 480 13.57 -15.78 -13.76
C PHE A 480 13.01 -14.95 -12.61
N ASN A 481 11.70 -14.85 -12.57
CA ASN A 481 10.97 -14.14 -11.53
C ASN A 481 9.92 -15.07 -10.93
N THR A 482 9.85 -15.10 -9.61
CA THR A 482 8.82 -15.84 -8.88
C THR A 482 8.19 -14.91 -7.87
N THR A 483 6.87 -14.88 -7.81
CA THR A 483 6.12 -14.17 -6.77
C THR A 483 5.17 -15.14 -6.12
N LEU A 484 5.19 -15.20 -4.78
CA LEU A 484 4.26 -15.95 -3.97
C LEU A 484 3.53 -14.98 -3.06
N LEU A 485 2.20 -15.04 -3.07
CA LEU A 485 1.33 -14.31 -2.16
C LEU A 485 0.58 -15.29 -1.27
N TYR A 486 0.49 -14.96 0.00
CA TYR A 486 -0.30 -15.68 0.98
C TYR A 486 -1.17 -14.72 1.78
N GLN A 487 -2.45 -15.05 1.97
CA GLN A 487 -3.34 -14.40 2.92
C GLN A 487 -4.20 -15.45 3.61
N GLY A 488 -4.20 -15.44 4.94
CA GLY A 488 -4.97 -16.40 5.73
C GLY A 488 -5.78 -15.76 6.84
N GLY A 489 -6.77 -16.51 7.35
CA GLY A 489 -7.57 -16.10 8.49
C GLY A 489 -8.56 -14.97 8.19
N ARG A 490 -9.18 -14.97 7.01
CA ARG A 490 -10.20 -13.99 6.59
C ARG A 490 -11.60 -14.55 6.79
N TYR A 491 -12.51 -13.68 7.20
CA TYR A 491 -13.92 -13.99 7.39
C TYR A 491 -14.80 -12.98 6.65
N ALA A 492 -15.90 -13.45 6.08
CA ALA A 492 -16.96 -12.65 5.50
C ALA A 492 -18.18 -12.69 6.43
N LEU A 493 -18.92 -11.59 6.54
CA LEU A 493 -20.24 -11.59 7.13
C LEU A 493 -21.24 -11.93 6.03
N ILE A 494 -21.86 -13.09 6.10
CA ILE A 494 -22.84 -13.55 5.12
C ILE A 494 -24.20 -13.74 5.75
N GLN A 495 -25.22 -13.63 4.93
CA GLN A 495 -26.56 -14.00 5.30
C GLN A 495 -26.75 -15.50 5.01
N SER A 496 -27.15 -16.27 5.99
CA SER A 496 -27.43 -17.69 5.86
C SER A 496 -28.88 -18.01 6.23
N ASP A 497 -29.46 -18.96 5.53
CA ASP A 497 -30.75 -19.53 5.86
C ASP A 497 -30.55 -20.60 6.95
N PHE A 498 -31.04 -20.36 8.15
CA PHE A 498 -30.97 -21.30 9.26
C PHE A 498 -32.17 -22.26 9.32
N GLY A 499 -32.92 -22.38 8.24
CA GLY A 499 -34.12 -23.22 8.17
C GLY A 499 -35.34 -22.58 8.84
N SER A 500 -36.52 -22.80 8.27
CA SER A 500 -37.79 -22.27 8.75
C SER A 500 -37.97 -20.73 8.74
N ASN A 501 -37.67 -20.07 7.59
CA ASN A 501 -37.93 -18.64 7.36
C ASN A 501 -37.12 -17.64 8.24
N TRP A 502 -36.07 -18.10 8.89
CA TRP A 502 -35.16 -17.23 9.60
C TRP A 502 -33.88 -17.03 8.79
N ILE A 503 -33.70 -15.82 8.29
CA ILE A 503 -32.44 -15.40 7.66
C ILE A 503 -31.62 -14.71 8.75
N GLY A 504 -30.48 -15.29 9.11
CA GLY A 504 -29.54 -14.75 10.07
C GLY A 504 -28.22 -14.35 9.44
N TRP A 505 -27.50 -13.46 10.08
CA TRP A 505 -26.12 -13.11 9.72
C TRP A 505 -25.16 -14.02 10.47
N GLY A 506 -24.13 -14.51 9.77
CA GLY A 506 -23.10 -15.36 10.37
C GLY A 506 -21.75 -15.21 9.68
N PRO A 507 -20.68 -15.60 10.38
CA PRO A 507 -19.34 -15.59 9.83
C PRO A 507 -19.12 -16.77 8.88
N GLU A 508 -18.58 -16.49 7.71
CA GLU A 508 -18.07 -17.49 6.78
C GLU A 508 -16.56 -17.35 6.63
N LYS A 509 -15.82 -18.41 6.89
CA LYS A 509 -14.38 -18.42 6.73
C LYS A 509 -14.02 -18.54 5.26
N LEU A 510 -13.37 -17.52 4.70
CA LEU A 510 -12.86 -17.55 3.35
C LEU A 510 -11.64 -18.47 3.23
N LYS A 511 -11.50 -19.14 2.08
CA LYS A 511 -10.30 -19.92 1.78
C LYS A 511 -9.07 -19.02 1.81
N ASP A 512 -7.99 -19.55 2.35
CA ASP A 512 -6.70 -18.88 2.33
C ASP A 512 -6.24 -18.66 0.88
N VAL A 513 -5.66 -17.52 0.63
CA VAL A 513 -5.05 -17.17 -0.67
C VAL A 513 -3.65 -17.76 -0.71
N PHE A 514 -3.37 -18.53 -1.75
CA PHE A 514 -2.04 -18.96 -2.11
C PHE A 514 -1.86 -18.76 -3.61
N ASP A 515 -1.25 -17.66 -4.00
CA ASP A 515 -1.09 -17.28 -5.40
C ASP A 515 0.40 -17.30 -5.78
N LEU A 516 0.74 -18.18 -6.71
CA LEU A 516 2.10 -18.37 -7.21
C LEU A 516 2.18 -17.92 -8.67
N SER A 517 3.05 -16.96 -8.94
CA SER A 517 3.36 -16.50 -10.30
C SER A 517 4.81 -16.82 -10.66
N LEU A 518 5.04 -17.31 -11.87
CA LEU A 518 6.36 -17.63 -12.41
C LEU A 518 6.57 -16.87 -13.71
N GLY A 519 7.66 -16.12 -13.81
CA GLY A 519 8.01 -15.35 -14.98
C GLY A 519 9.41 -15.67 -15.49
N ALA A 520 9.63 -15.46 -16.77
CA ALA A 520 10.94 -15.48 -17.39
C ALA A 520 11.09 -14.33 -18.39
N ASP A 521 12.22 -13.66 -18.30
CA ASP A 521 12.63 -12.57 -19.19
C ASP A 521 13.83 -12.99 -20.02
N TYR A 522 13.72 -12.90 -21.35
CA TYR A 522 14.81 -13.17 -22.27
C TYR A 522 15.24 -11.89 -22.99
N LYS A 523 16.43 -11.42 -22.70
CA LYS A 523 17.05 -10.24 -23.31
C LYS A 523 17.55 -10.60 -24.70
N VAL A 524 16.81 -10.23 -25.74
CA VAL A 524 17.17 -10.44 -27.15
C VAL A 524 18.37 -9.56 -27.49
N ASN A 525 18.30 -8.28 -27.09
CA ASN A 525 19.39 -7.30 -27.15
C ASN A 525 19.19 -6.25 -26.05
N ASP A 526 20.00 -5.17 -26.01
CA ASP A 526 19.92 -4.14 -24.97
C ASP A 526 18.61 -3.36 -24.96
N GLN A 527 17.88 -3.35 -26.07
CA GLN A 527 16.62 -2.62 -26.22
C GLN A 527 15.40 -3.51 -26.11
N ILE A 528 15.50 -4.81 -26.43
CA ILE A 528 14.36 -5.72 -26.57
C ILE A 528 14.50 -6.88 -25.60
N THR A 529 13.49 -7.08 -24.77
CA THR A 529 13.35 -8.25 -23.91
C THR A 529 12.00 -8.91 -24.17
N ALA A 530 12.01 -10.19 -24.49
CA ALA A 530 10.79 -11.00 -24.52
C ALA A 530 10.47 -11.49 -23.11
N PHE A 531 9.20 -11.56 -22.75
CA PHE A 531 8.79 -12.10 -21.44
C PHE A 531 7.68 -13.11 -21.57
N VAL A 532 7.64 -14.04 -20.63
CA VAL A 532 6.51 -14.91 -20.35
C VAL A 532 6.18 -14.87 -18.87
N LEU A 533 4.88 -15.02 -18.54
CA LEU A 533 4.40 -15.06 -17.17
C LEU A 533 3.30 -16.10 -17.05
N LEU A 534 3.43 -16.99 -16.09
CA LEU A 534 2.38 -17.87 -15.59
C LEU A 534 1.88 -17.30 -14.27
N ASP A 535 0.61 -16.93 -14.22
CA ASP A 535 -0.04 -16.39 -13.03
C ASP A 535 -1.00 -17.42 -12.42
N ASN A 536 -1.12 -17.44 -11.09
CA ASN A 536 -1.90 -18.41 -10.33
C ASN A 536 -1.61 -19.88 -10.73
N VAL A 537 -0.32 -20.24 -10.74
CA VAL A 537 0.16 -21.59 -11.16
C VAL A 537 -0.47 -22.71 -10.33
N ALA A 538 -0.77 -22.42 -9.07
CA ALA A 538 -1.47 -23.35 -8.17
C ALA A 538 -2.95 -23.59 -8.57
N HIS A 539 -3.45 -22.88 -9.57
CA HIS A 539 -4.83 -22.96 -10.06
C HIS A 539 -5.88 -22.84 -8.95
N GLN A 540 -5.58 -22.05 -7.92
CA GLN A 540 -6.53 -21.81 -6.84
C GLN A 540 -7.65 -20.87 -7.28
N LYS A 541 -8.90 -21.28 -7.02
CA LYS A 541 -10.08 -20.42 -7.14
C LYS A 541 -10.40 -19.86 -5.75
N TYR A 542 -9.55 -18.99 -5.25
CA TYR A 542 -9.82 -18.28 -4.01
C TYR A 542 -10.73 -17.07 -4.27
N GLN A 543 -11.34 -16.56 -3.22
CA GLN A 543 -12.19 -15.37 -3.26
C GLN A 543 -11.51 -14.27 -2.43
N LEU A 544 -11.30 -13.10 -3.03
CA LEU A 544 -10.90 -11.92 -2.30
C LEU A 544 -12.07 -11.34 -1.51
N TYR A 545 -13.19 -11.29 -2.17
CA TYR A 545 -14.49 -10.96 -1.63
C TYR A 545 -15.43 -12.16 -1.85
N TYR A 546 -16.33 -12.40 -0.91
CA TYR A 546 -17.27 -13.53 -0.98
C TYR A 546 -18.05 -13.49 -2.30
N ASN A 547 -18.21 -14.63 -2.94
CA ASN A 547 -18.79 -14.83 -4.28
C ASN A 547 -17.96 -14.24 -5.44
N TYR A 548 -16.79 -13.68 -5.22
CA TYR A 548 -15.91 -13.14 -6.24
C TYR A 548 -14.66 -14.00 -6.42
N PRO A 549 -14.77 -15.16 -7.09
CA PRO A 549 -13.62 -16.01 -7.35
C PRO A 549 -12.67 -15.33 -8.33
N VAL A 550 -11.40 -15.61 -8.15
CA VAL A 550 -10.38 -15.18 -9.10
C VAL A 550 -10.33 -16.13 -10.30
N THR A 551 -9.76 -15.65 -11.39
CA THR A 551 -9.43 -16.49 -12.54
C THR A 551 -8.40 -17.54 -12.11
N GLY A 552 -8.53 -18.78 -12.64
CA GLY A 552 -7.51 -19.81 -12.44
C GLY A 552 -6.19 -19.44 -13.12
N ILE A 553 -5.39 -20.44 -13.47
CA ILE A 553 -4.10 -20.24 -14.13
C ILE A 553 -4.22 -19.38 -15.39
N GLN A 554 -3.35 -18.40 -15.52
CA GLN A 554 -3.24 -17.52 -16.69
C GLN A 554 -1.83 -17.55 -17.24
N PHE A 555 -1.70 -17.47 -18.56
CA PHE A 555 -0.43 -17.35 -19.27
C PHE A 555 -0.40 -16.01 -20.00
N PHE A 556 0.68 -15.27 -19.87
CA PHE A 556 0.97 -14.03 -20.59
C PHE A 556 2.29 -14.16 -21.34
N ALA A 557 2.36 -13.58 -22.53
CA ALA A 557 3.58 -13.42 -23.28
C ALA A 557 3.62 -12.04 -23.95
N GLY A 558 4.82 -11.49 -24.10
CA GLY A 558 4.96 -10.18 -24.70
C GLY A 558 6.39 -9.70 -24.81
N VAL A 559 6.53 -8.41 -25.06
CA VAL A 559 7.82 -7.75 -25.24
C VAL A 559 7.93 -6.51 -24.36
N LYS A 560 9.15 -6.23 -23.90
CA LYS A 560 9.58 -5.01 -23.22
C LYS A 560 10.60 -4.31 -24.10
N LEU A 561 10.38 -3.03 -24.39
CA LEU A 561 11.28 -2.21 -25.20
C LEU A 561 11.84 -1.06 -24.37
N ARG A 562 13.13 -0.77 -24.52
CA ARG A 562 13.82 0.37 -23.89
C ARG A 562 14.57 1.16 -24.98
N PHE A 563 14.29 2.46 -25.12
CA PHE A 563 14.88 3.28 -26.17
C PHE A 563 14.89 4.79 -25.85
#